data_4c3dab3fb7577286f233bdb234a9451f
#
_entry.id   4c3dab3fb7577286f233bdb234a9451f
#
_cell.length_a   1.000
_cell.length_b   1.000
_cell.length_c   1.000
_cell.angle_alpha   90.00
_cell.angle_beta   90.00
_cell.angle_gamma   90.00
#
_symmetry.space_group_name_H-M   'P 1'
#
loop_
_entity.id
_entity.type
_entity.pdbx_description
1 polymer ?
#
loop_
_entity_poly.entity_id
_entity_poly.type
_entity_poly.pdbx_seq_one_letter_code
_entity_poly.pdbx_strand_id
1 'polypeptide(L)'
;MERAIEILAVIQLTVIGLSHIVHHREWAEFFIWLRSKGTPGVFANGFLSLTAGSLIFSFHRVWSGIPLVLTVFALLNLLKAASCFLLPEVAMRSMQRVSVARSHEFVVAGMLSLAIAAVVAFGLVRGS
;
A
#
# COMPACT_ATOMS: atom_id res chain seq x y z
N MET A 1 -13.91 12.29 10.97
CA MET A 1 -12.56 11.72 10.76
C MET A 1 -12.50 10.76 9.56
N GLU A 2 -13.53 9.95 9.37
CA GLU A 2 -13.53 8.98 8.26
C GLU A 2 -13.43 9.65 6.90
N ARG A 3 -14.19 10.73 6.70
CA ARG A 3 -14.13 11.48 5.45
C ARG A 3 -12.75 12.10 5.21
N ALA A 4 -12.11 12.61 6.27
CA ALA A 4 -10.77 13.19 6.16
C ALA A 4 -9.74 12.12 5.75
N ILE A 5 -9.84 10.93 6.32
CA ILE A 5 -8.97 9.80 5.98
C ILE A 5 -9.20 9.35 4.54
N GLU A 6 -10.45 9.35 4.09
CA GLU A 6 -10.76 8.99 2.70
C GLU A 6 -10.15 9.98 1.72
N ILE A 7 -10.23 11.28 2.02
CA ILE A 7 -9.59 12.30 1.19
C ILE A 7 -8.08 12.13 1.17
N LEU A 8 -7.49 11.91 2.35
CA LEU A 8 -6.05 11.66 2.45
C LEU A 8 -5.64 10.46 1.61
N ALA A 9 -6.41 9.37 1.71
CA ALA A 9 -6.13 8.15 0.96
C ALA A 9 -6.22 8.37 -0.55
N VAL A 10 -7.22 9.14 -1.01
CA VAL A 10 -7.36 9.44 -2.43
C VAL A 10 -6.12 10.19 -2.94
N ILE A 11 -5.67 11.19 -2.20
CA ILE A 11 -4.49 11.96 -2.57
C ILE A 11 -3.26 11.05 -2.62
N GLN A 12 -3.03 10.29 -1.56
CA GLN A 12 -1.85 9.43 -1.43
C GLN A 12 -1.84 8.33 -2.50
N LEU A 13 -2.95 7.64 -2.67
CA LEU A 13 -3.04 6.54 -3.62
C LEU A 13 -2.93 7.03 -5.06
N THR A 14 -3.45 8.21 -5.35
CA THR A 14 -3.33 8.78 -6.69
C THR A 14 -1.87 9.10 -7.01
N VAL A 15 -1.19 9.81 -6.12
CA VAL A 15 0.21 10.21 -6.34
C VAL A 15 1.11 8.98 -6.38
N ILE A 16 0.98 8.10 -5.39
CA ILE A 16 1.82 6.90 -5.32
C ILE A 16 1.52 5.94 -6.46
N GLY A 17 0.23 5.79 -6.81
CA GLY A 17 -0.17 4.94 -7.92
C GLY A 17 0.41 5.41 -9.24
N LEU A 18 0.35 6.72 -9.51
CA LEU A 18 0.95 7.29 -10.72
C LEU A 18 2.47 7.08 -10.71
N SER A 19 3.10 7.27 -9.55
CA SER A 19 4.54 7.06 -9.41
C SER A 19 4.93 5.61 -9.72
N HIS A 20 4.13 4.65 -9.24
CA HIS A 20 4.38 3.22 -9.52
C HIS A 20 4.31 2.91 -11.03
N ILE A 21 3.40 3.57 -11.75
CA ILE A 21 3.24 3.34 -13.19
C ILE A 21 4.38 4.01 -13.97
N VAL A 22 4.63 5.29 -13.69
CA VAL A 22 5.62 6.08 -14.42
C VAL A 22 7.05 5.65 -14.08
N HIS A 23 7.30 5.34 -12.81
CA HIS A 23 8.63 5.01 -12.30
C HIS A 23 8.68 3.57 -11.77
N HIS A 24 8.05 2.63 -12.50
CA HIS A 24 7.98 1.24 -12.04
C HIS A 24 9.36 0.61 -11.84
N ARG A 25 10.34 0.99 -12.66
CA ARG A 25 11.70 0.44 -12.53
C ARG A 25 12.38 0.96 -11.27
N GLU A 26 12.23 2.25 -10.99
CA GLU A 26 12.80 2.88 -9.80
C GLU A 26 12.19 2.30 -8.53
N TRP A 27 10.89 1.98 -8.54
CA TRP A 27 10.25 1.30 -7.42
C TRP A 27 10.81 -0.10 -7.21
N ALA A 28 11.02 -0.84 -8.30
CA ALA A 28 11.66 -2.16 -8.21
C ALA A 28 13.06 -2.03 -7.61
N GLU A 29 13.84 -1.07 -8.08
CA GLU A 29 15.19 -0.81 -7.54
C GLU A 29 15.15 -0.43 -6.06
N PHE A 30 14.15 0.35 -5.65
CA PHE A 30 13.97 0.72 -4.24
C PHE A 30 13.78 -0.51 -3.37
N PHE A 31 12.90 -1.43 -3.77
CA PHE A 31 12.67 -2.66 -3.00
C PHE A 31 13.87 -3.60 -3.03
N ILE A 32 14.60 -3.64 -4.16
CA ILE A 32 15.85 -4.40 -4.24
C ILE A 32 16.87 -3.81 -3.25
N TRP A 33 16.95 -2.49 -3.17
CA TRP A 33 17.82 -1.82 -2.21
C TRP A 33 17.42 -2.15 -0.78
N LEU A 34 16.11 -2.13 -0.46
CA LEU A 34 15.64 -2.48 0.88
C LEU A 34 16.03 -3.90 1.27
N ARG A 35 15.82 -4.87 0.37
CA ARG A 35 16.16 -6.26 0.68
C ARG A 35 17.66 -6.47 0.84
N SER A 36 18.47 -5.64 0.19
CA SER A 36 19.94 -5.72 0.33
C SER A 36 20.41 -5.35 1.73
N LYS A 37 19.57 -4.66 2.50
CA LYS A 37 19.85 -4.30 3.89
C LYS A 37 19.50 -5.42 4.87
N GLY A 38 18.97 -6.56 4.38
CA GLY A 38 18.60 -7.67 5.22
C GLY A 38 17.39 -7.37 6.09
N THR A 39 17.37 -7.89 7.31
CA THR A 39 16.26 -7.70 8.24
C THR A 39 15.92 -6.23 8.49
N PRO A 40 16.87 -5.30 8.65
CA PRO A 40 16.52 -3.88 8.77
C PRO A 40 15.72 -3.35 7.58
N GLY A 41 16.02 -3.81 6.38
CA GLY A 41 15.25 -3.41 5.19
C GLY A 41 13.83 -3.95 5.20
N VAL A 42 13.65 -5.19 5.68
CA VAL A 42 12.33 -5.79 5.86
C VAL A 42 11.52 -4.99 6.89
N PHE A 43 12.15 -4.60 7.99
CA PHE A 43 11.50 -3.80 9.02
C PHE A 43 11.10 -2.42 8.49
N ALA A 44 11.96 -1.79 7.68
CA ALA A 44 11.63 -0.51 7.06
C ALA A 44 10.39 -0.63 6.17
N ASN A 45 10.33 -1.68 5.34
CA ASN A 45 9.17 -1.96 4.51
C ASN A 45 7.92 -2.16 5.37
N GLY A 46 8.05 -2.95 6.43
CA GLY A 46 6.94 -3.20 7.37
C GLY A 46 6.47 -1.94 8.05
N PHE A 47 7.39 -1.06 8.43
CA PHE A 47 7.06 0.20 9.09
C PHE A 47 6.20 1.10 8.19
N LEU A 48 6.51 1.16 6.91
CA LEU A 48 5.70 1.92 5.96
C LEU A 48 4.26 1.38 5.90
N SER A 49 4.12 0.06 5.81
CA SER A 49 2.80 -0.59 5.77
C SER A 49 2.07 -0.46 7.10
N LEU A 50 2.79 -0.58 8.21
CA LEU A 50 2.21 -0.44 9.55
C LEU A 50 1.65 0.97 9.74
N THR A 51 2.43 1.99 9.37
CA THR A 51 2.00 3.38 9.51
C THR A 51 0.75 3.65 8.68
N ALA A 52 0.77 3.26 7.40
CA ALA A 52 -0.38 3.46 6.53
C ALA A 52 -1.62 2.69 7.03
N GLY A 53 -1.43 1.41 7.33
CA GLY A 53 -2.54 0.56 7.76
C GLY A 53 -3.13 0.97 9.09
N SER A 54 -2.28 1.26 10.08
CA SER A 54 -2.76 1.65 11.40
C SER A 54 -3.42 3.02 11.39
N LEU A 55 -2.87 3.97 10.62
CA LEU A 55 -3.45 5.30 10.50
C LEU A 55 -4.86 5.22 9.89
N ILE A 56 -4.97 4.50 8.77
CA ILE A 56 -6.26 4.35 8.10
C ILE A 56 -7.24 3.62 9.01
N PHE A 57 -6.84 2.47 9.56
CA PHE A 57 -7.75 1.64 10.35
C PHE A 57 -8.17 2.32 11.65
N SER A 58 -7.30 3.14 12.24
CA SER A 58 -7.62 3.85 13.49
C SER A 58 -8.73 4.87 13.30
N PHE A 59 -8.78 5.53 12.14
CA PHE A 59 -9.73 6.58 11.87
C PHE A 59 -10.81 6.19 10.87
N HIS A 60 -10.72 4.98 10.28
CA HIS A 60 -11.64 4.56 9.22
C HIS A 60 -11.96 3.08 9.40
N ARG A 61 -13.08 2.80 10.04
CA ARG A 61 -13.56 1.42 10.25
C ARG A 61 -14.99 1.30 9.74
N VAL A 62 -15.13 1.53 8.43
CA VAL A 62 -16.41 1.41 7.75
C VAL A 62 -16.52 0.02 7.15
N TRP A 63 -17.57 -0.70 7.51
CA TRP A 63 -17.73 -2.12 7.18
C TRP A 63 -18.80 -2.38 6.11
N SER A 64 -19.31 -1.34 5.47
CA SER A 64 -20.33 -1.50 4.44
C SER A 64 -20.19 -0.39 3.40
N GLY A 65 -20.71 -0.68 2.19
CA GLY A 65 -20.72 0.27 1.10
C GLY A 65 -19.34 0.44 0.46
N ILE A 66 -19.20 1.50 -0.33
CA ILE A 66 -17.98 1.81 -1.06
C ILE A 66 -16.77 2.00 -0.12
N PRO A 67 -16.91 2.71 1.04
CA PRO A 67 -15.76 2.91 1.93
C PRO A 67 -15.16 1.62 2.51
N LEU A 68 -15.87 0.49 2.44
CA LEU A 68 -15.33 -0.80 2.87
C LEU A 68 -14.02 -1.13 2.15
N VAL A 69 -13.87 -0.70 0.90
CA VAL A 69 -12.66 -0.93 0.11
C VAL A 69 -11.42 -0.40 0.84
N LEU A 70 -11.53 0.79 1.42
CA LEU A 70 -10.40 1.39 2.12
C LEU A 70 -10.11 0.66 3.44
N THR A 71 -11.14 0.21 4.14
CA THR A 71 -10.98 -0.57 5.37
C THR A 71 -10.25 -1.88 5.07
N VAL A 72 -10.63 -2.57 4.01
CA VAL A 72 -9.95 -3.82 3.60
C VAL A 72 -8.49 -3.53 3.23
N PHE A 73 -8.25 -2.45 2.50
CA PHE A 73 -6.88 -2.05 2.15
C PHE A 73 -6.02 -1.85 3.41
N ALA A 74 -6.58 -1.18 4.42
CA ALA A 74 -5.88 -0.96 5.69
C ALA A 74 -5.55 -2.29 6.37
N LEU A 75 -6.49 -3.22 6.41
CA LEU A 75 -6.28 -4.54 7.02
C LEU A 75 -5.19 -5.31 6.30
N LEU A 76 -5.16 -5.27 4.96
CA LEU A 76 -4.13 -5.95 4.19
C LEU A 76 -2.74 -5.36 4.49
N ASN A 77 -2.65 -4.04 4.65
CA ASN A 77 -1.39 -3.40 5.03
C ASN A 77 -0.95 -3.80 6.44
N LEU A 78 -1.89 -3.93 7.37
CA LEU A 78 -1.57 -4.38 8.72
C LEU A 78 -1.07 -5.82 8.73
N LEU A 79 -1.68 -6.70 7.92
CA LEU A 79 -1.22 -8.09 7.77
C LEU A 79 0.18 -8.15 7.19
N LYS A 80 0.45 -7.34 6.18
CA LYS A 80 1.79 -7.23 5.59
C LYS A 80 2.80 -6.77 6.64
N ALA A 81 2.46 -5.73 7.41
CA ALA A 81 3.33 -5.21 8.44
C ALA A 81 3.63 -6.27 9.50
N ALA A 82 2.60 -7.00 9.94
CA ALA A 82 2.78 -8.08 10.91
C ALA A 82 3.73 -9.14 10.37
N SER A 83 3.60 -9.50 9.09
CA SER A 83 4.52 -10.46 8.46
C SER A 83 5.95 -9.94 8.46
N CYS A 84 6.16 -8.65 8.17
CA CYS A 84 7.50 -8.07 8.16
C CYS A 84 8.15 -8.08 9.53
N PHE A 85 7.39 -7.78 10.59
CA PHE A 85 7.96 -7.67 11.93
C PHE A 85 8.03 -8.99 12.67
N LEU A 86 7.08 -9.89 12.44
CA LEU A 86 6.99 -11.15 13.17
C LEU A 86 7.59 -12.33 12.40
N LEU A 87 7.57 -12.29 11.07
CA LEU A 87 8.07 -13.34 10.20
C LEU A 87 8.97 -12.73 9.12
N PRO A 88 10.10 -12.10 9.52
CA PRO A 88 10.92 -11.37 8.55
C PRO A 88 11.49 -12.27 7.44
N GLU A 89 11.69 -13.56 7.72
CA GLU A 89 12.18 -14.49 6.70
C GLU A 89 11.16 -14.71 5.58
N VAL A 90 9.88 -14.81 5.96
CA VAL A 90 8.79 -14.95 4.98
C VAL A 90 8.67 -13.69 4.14
N ALA A 91 8.73 -12.53 4.79
CA ALA A 91 8.67 -11.25 4.10
C ALA A 91 9.87 -11.07 3.15
N MET A 92 11.07 -11.48 3.59
CA MET A 92 12.26 -11.42 2.75
C MET A 92 12.12 -12.28 1.51
N ARG A 93 11.56 -13.48 1.64
CA ARG A 93 11.32 -14.35 0.47
C ARG A 93 10.38 -13.68 -0.53
N SER A 94 9.36 -12.99 -0.04
CA SER A 94 8.46 -12.22 -0.90
C SER A 94 9.19 -11.08 -1.60
N MET A 95 10.06 -10.36 -0.89
CA MET A 95 10.84 -9.26 -1.46
C MET A 95 11.86 -9.74 -2.49
N GLN A 96 12.36 -10.97 -2.36
CA GLN A 96 13.31 -11.53 -3.31
C GLN A 96 12.71 -11.78 -4.69
N ARG A 97 11.40 -11.80 -4.80
CA ARG A 97 10.72 -11.92 -6.09
C ARG A 97 10.82 -10.63 -6.92
N VAL A 98 11.11 -9.51 -6.28
CA VAL A 98 11.21 -8.22 -6.94
C VAL A 98 12.46 -8.19 -7.81
N SER A 99 12.30 -7.82 -9.09
CA SER A 99 13.39 -7.62 -10.02
C SER A 99 13.02 -6.53 -11.02
N VAL A 100 14.03 -5.94 -11.66
CA VAL A 100 13.77 -4.92 -12.69
C VAL A 100 13.01 -5.54 -13.86
N ALA A 101 13.30 -6.80 -14.19
CA ALA A 101 12.59 -7.52 -15.26
C ALA A 101 11.11 -7.71 -14.95
N ARG A 102 10.75 -7.76 -13.65
CA ARG A 102 9.37 -7.89 -13.20
C ARG A 102 8.77 -6.56 -12.74
N SER A 103 9.38 -5.45 -13.12
CA SER A 103 8.90 -4.13 -12.66
C SER A 103 7.48 -3.83 -13.12
N HIS A 104 6.98 -4.55 -14.16
CA HIS A 104 5.58 -4.42 -14.58
C HIS A 104 4.60 -4.73 -13.43
N GLU A 105 5.01 -5.50 -12.42
CA GLU A 105 4.18 -5.77 -11.26
C GLU A 105 3.89 -4.47 -10.48
N PHE A 106 4.81 -3.51 -10.51
CA PHE A 106 4.59 -2.19 -9.91
C PHE A 106 3.60 -1.37 -10.72
N VAL A 107 3.55 -1.56 -12.05
CA VAL A 107 2.52 -0.95 -12.87
C VAL A 107 1.14 -1.47 -12.46
N VAL A 108 1.02 -2.78 -12.26
CA VAL A 108 -0.22 -3.40 -11.80
C VAL A 108 -0.62 -2.85 -10.43
N ALA A 109 0.33 -2.77 -9.49
CA ALA A 109 0.09 -2.21 -8.16
C ALA A 109 -0.37 -0.76 -8.25
N GLY A 110 0.24 0.03 -9.14
CA GLY A 110 -0.15 1.41 -9.37
C GLY A 110 -1.56 1.52 -9.92
N MET A 111 -1.91 0.66 -10.87
CA MET A 111 -3.26 0.63 -11.43
C MET A 111 -4.30 0.26 -10.37
N LEU A 112 -3.98 -0.70 -9.49
CA LEU A 112 -4.86 -1.07 -8.38
C LEU A 112 -5.01 0.10 -7.41
N SER A 113 -3.93 0.81 -7.11
CA SER A 113 -3.98 1.99 -6.24
C SER A 113 -4.87 3.07 -6.83
N LEU A 114 -4.76 3.32 -8.12
CA LEU A 114 -5.61 4.29 -8.81
C LEU A 114 -7.07 3.84 -8.82
N ALA A 115 -7.32 2.54 -9.00
CA ALA A 115 -8.67 2.01 -8.95
C ALA A 115 -9.30 2.21 -7.58
N ILE A 116 -8.56 1.94 -6.51
CA ILE A 116 -9.02 2.16 -5.14
C ILE A 116 -9.30 3.65 -4.93
N ALA A 117 -8.39 4.53 -5.37
CA ALA A 117 -8.56 5.97 -5.25
C ALA A 117 -9.82 6.43 -5.97
N ALA A 118 -10.06 5.91 -7.17
CA ALA A 118 -11.24 6.27 -7.96
C ALA A 118 -12.54 5.84 -7.28
N VAL A 119 -12.55 4.62 -6.73
CA VAL A 119 -13.72 4.09 -6.03
C VAL A 119 -14.02 4.92 -4.78
N VAL A 120 -13.00 5.23 -4.00
CA VAL A 120 -13.16 6.03 -2.78
C VAL A 120 -13.61 7.46 -3.13
N ALA A 121 -13.00 8.06 -4.16
CA ALA A 121 -13.39 9.40 -4.61
C ALA A 121 -14.84 9.43 -5.08
N PHE A 122 -15.29 8.39 -5.80
CA PHE A 122 -16.67 8.27 -6.24
C PHE A 122 -17.61 8.23 -5.03
N GLY A 123 -17.25 7.46 -4.01
CA GLY A 123 -18.04 7.42 -2.78
C GLY A 123 -18.12 8.78 -2.08
N LEU A 124 -17.00 9.51 -2.05
CA LEU A 124 -16.97 10.85 -1.45
C LEU A 124 -17.89 11.83 -2.19
N VAL A 125 -17.88 11.79 -3.53
CA VAL A 125 -18.72 12.67 -4.34
C VAL A 125 -20.20 12.35 -4.13
N ARG A 126 -20.53 11.07 -3.97
CA ARG A 126 -21.90 10.65 -3.71
C ARG A 126 -22.35 10.88 -2.27
N GLY A 127 -21.42 11.19 -1.37
CA GLY A 127 -21.73 11.40 0.03
C GLY A 127 -21.96 10.12 0.82
N SER A 128 -21.44 9.00 0.31
CA SER A 128 -21.59 7.69 0.98
C SER A 128 -20.37 7.33 1.82
#